data_fa1ef2be6d3fed435c2b07273ed38d74
#
_entry.id   fa1ef2be6d3fed435c2b07273ed38d74
#
_cell.length_a   1.000
_cell.length_b   1.000
_cell.length_c   1.000
_cell.angle_alpha   90.00
_cell.angle_beta   90.00
_cell.angle_gamma   90.00
#
_symmetry.space_group_name_H-M   'P 1'
#
loop_
_entity.id
_entity.type
_entity.pdbx_description
1 polymer ?
#
loop_
_entity_poly.entity_id
_entity_poly.type
_entity_poly.pdbx_seq_one_letter_code
_entity_poly.pdbx_strand_id
1 'polypeptide(L)'
;MNKEKKVDIVGKIPKWAWLCLSLLSAVVLWFFLSKNPTTSLSFPPLPEVFKAYHTMAVERGKFWPDVLASMRSVGIGFVLGFLFGVPVAFLMAWYRPVRFILEPWIQFVRNIPPLAYVPLVVLAAGVGAKAQIVVICIATFLTITVTVFQGVINVDETLIKAARVLGANDTVLFVKVIFPATTPFIITAVRLGISVALTTLIAAESTGAVAGLGMRIKALSQVFENAEMMFYIIVVGVIGMLAEKILKFFERRLTSWQEKREI
;
A
#
# COMPACT_ATOMS: atom_id res chain seq x y z
N MET A 1 -11.34 52.05 -3.68
CA MET A 1 -11.59 50.84 -2.85
C MET A 1 -10.37 49.93 -2.98
N ASN A 2 -9.41 50.06 -2.03
CA ASN A 2 -8.10 49.37 -2.07
C ASN A 2 -8.30 47.88 -1.75
N LYS A 3 -8.09 47.00 -2.74
CA LYS A 3 -7.86 45.59 -2.49
C LYS A 3 -6.42 45.43 -1.96
N GLU A 4 -6.28 45.27 -0.65
CA GLU A 4 -5.03 44.87 -0.03
C GLU A 4 -4.52 43.60 -0.72
N LYS A 5 -3.37 43.69 -1.36
CA LYS A 5 -2.58 42.55 -1.81
C LYS A 5 -2.17 41.79 -0.54
N LYS A 6 -2.92 40.74 -0.17
CA LYS A 6 -2.40 39.71 0.76
C LYS A 6 -1.11 39.20 0.13
N VAL A 7 -0.01 39.61 0.72
CA VAL A 7 1.33 39.09 0.33
C VAL A 7 1.29 37.60 0.62
N ASP A 8 1.30 36.81 -0.44
CA ASP A 8 1.30 35.35 -0.36
C ASP A 8 2.71 34.88 0.10
N ILE A 9 2.95 35.03 1.42
CA ILE A 9 4.21 34.65 2.07
C ILE A 9 4.41 33.13 1.94
N VAL A 10 3.34 32.37 1.84
CA VAL A 10 3.35 30.90 1.73
C VAL A 10 3.97 30.44 0.40
N GLY A 11 3.71 31.15 -0.70
CA GLY A 11 4.28 30.83 -2.01
C GLY A 11 5.79 31.09 -2.17
N LYS A 12 6.40 31.86 -1.23
CA LYS A 12 7.84 32.16 -1.28
C LYS A 12 8.73 31.16 -0.55
N ILE A 13 8.16 30.29 0.29
CA ILE A 13 8.92 29.33 1.08
C ILE A 13 9.18 28.07 0.23
N PRO A 14 10.44 27.67 0.05
CA PRO A 14 10.77 26.50 -0.76
C PRO A 14 10.21 25.22 -0.11
N LYS A 15 9.79 24.25 -0.93
CA LYS A 15 9.16 23.00 -0.50
C LYS A 15 9.97 22.23 0.56
N TRP A 16 11.31 22.30 0.48
CA TRP A 16 12.17 21.65 1.49
C TRP A 16 12.05 22.28 2.88
N ALA A 17 11.82 23.60 2.97
CA ALA A 17 11.67 24.28 4.26
C ALA A 17 10.38 23.85 4.98
N TRP A 18 9.29 23.64 4.22
CA TRP A 18 8.05 23.06 4.77
C TRP A 18 8.27 21.63 5.27
N LEU A 19 9.07 20.84 4.56
CA LEU A 19 9.40 19.48 4.96
C LEU A 19 10.25 19.47 6.25
N CYS A 20 11.25 20.36 6.33
CA CYS A 20 12.04 20.54 7.56
C CYS A 20 11.18 21.00 8.74
N LEU A 21 10.27 21.94 8.53
CA LEU A 21 9.36 22.42 9.56
C LEU A 21 8.43 21.29 10.05
N SER A 22 7.89 20.49 9.13
CA SER A 22 7.06 19.33 9.47
C SER A 22 7.83 18.29 10.29
N LEU A 23 9.06 17.95 9.87
CA LEU A 23 9.89 17.01 10.63
C LEU A 23 10.26 17.56 12.00
N LEU A 24 10.63 18.84 12.08
CA LEU A 24 10.93 19.50 13.35
C LEU A 24 9.73 19.49 14.29
N SER A 25 8.54 19.81 13.77
CA SER A 25 7.31 19.80 14.58
C SER A 25 6.98 18.39 15.10
N ALA A 26 7.22 17.35 14.29
CA ALA A 26 7.03 15.96 14.71
C ALA A 26 8.02 15.56 15.83
N VAL A 27 9.30 15.94 15.71
CA VAL A 27 10.33 15.67 16.73
C VAL A 27 10.02 16.44 18.02
N VAL A 28 9.62 17.69 17.93
CA VAL A 28 9.23 18.50 19.10
C VAL A 28 8.01 17.90 19.80
N LEU A 29 7.00 17.50 19.03
CA LEU A 29 5.82 16.84 19.59
C LEU A 29 6.21 15.52 20.29
N TRP A 30 7.06 14.71 19.65
CA TRP A 30 7.58 13.47 20.25
C TRP A 30 8.30 13.73 21.57
N PHE A 31 9.15 14.75 21.61
CA PHE A 31 9.89 15.11 22.82
C PHE A 31 8.95 15.49 23.98
N PHE A 32 7.87 16.25 23.72
CA PHE A 32 6.88 16.56 24.74
C PHE A 32 6.11 15.32 25.20
N LEU A 33 5.69 14.46 24.28
CA LEU A 33 5.00 13.20 24.58
C LEU A 33 5.89 12.25 25.40
N SER A 34 7.18 12.19 25.10
CA SER A 34 8.16 11.35 25.80
C SER A 34 8.44 11.83 27.23
N LYS A 35 8.30 13.13 27.51
CA LYS A 35 8.51 13.68 28.85
C LYS A 35 7.26 13.63 29.74
N ASN A 36 6.09 13.48 29.18
CA ASN A 36 4.85 13.45 29.94
C ASN A 36 4.68 12.08 30.62
N PRO A 37 4.49 11.99 31.95
CA PRO A 37 4.36 10.71 32.67
C PRO A 37 3.26 9.80 32.14
N THR A 38 2.16 10.38 31.57
CA THR A 38 1.04 9.62 31.05
C THR A 38 1.32 8.99 29.69
N THR A 39 2.18 9.61 28.87
CA THR A 39 2.43 9.19 27.49
C THR A 39 3.84 8.63 27.27
N SER A 40 4.74 8.80 28.22
CA SER A 40 6.15 8.33 28.12
C SER A 40 6.27 6.83 27.90
N LEU A 41 5.34 6.03 28.44
CA LEU A 41 5.30 4.58 28.20
C LEU A 41 5.02 4.25 26.73
N SER A 42 4.14 5.02 26.07
CA SER A 42 3.79 4.82 24.66
C SER A 42 4.77 5.50 23.69
N PHE A 43 5.44 6.57 24.16
CA PHE A 43 6.40 7.34 23.37
C PHE A 43 7.77 7.36 24.10
N PRO A 44 8.56 6.27 24.00
CA PRO A 44 9.86 6.22 24.62
C PRO A 44 10.81 7.29 24.05
N PRO A 45 11.85 7.69 24.78
CA PRO A 45 12.83 8.65 24.28
C PRO A 45 13.47 8.23 22.97
N LEU A 46 13.59 9.14 22.00
CA LEU A 46 14.16 8.84 20.68
C LEU A 46 15.52 8.13 20.74
N PRO A 47 16.48 8.48 21.65
CA PRO A 47 17.73 7.76 21.76
C PRO A 47 17.56 6.27 22.10
N GLU A 48 16.54 5.89 22.88
CA GLU A 48 16.25 4.49 23.21
C GLU A 48 15.68 3.75 21.99
N VAL A 49 14.81 4.40 21.24
CA VAL A 49 14.28 3.86 19.98
C VAL A 49 15.40 3.60 18.97
N PHE A 50 16.40 4.49 18.87
CA PHE A 50 17.54 4.25 17.98
C PHE A 50 18.48 3.14 18.51
N LYS A 51 18.66 3.03 19.82
CA LYS A 51 19.42 1.91 20.43
C LYS A 51 18.74 0.57 20.18
N ALA A 52 17.41 0.54 20.08
CA ALA A 52 16.64 -0.67 19.78
C ALA A 52 17.08 -1.35 18.47
N TYR A 53 17.59 -0.58 17.47
CA TYR A 53 18.21 -1.18 16.28
C TYR A 53 19.38 -2.09 16.66
N HIS A 54 20.32 -1.61 17.50
CA HIS A 54 21.46 -2.41 17.93
C HIS A 54 21.01 -3.66 18.69
N THR A 55 20.08 -3.50 19.62
CA THR A 55 19.54 -4.63 20.40
C THR A 55 18.88 -5.67 19.49
N MET A 56 18.05 -5.26 18.55
CA MET A 56 17.29 -6.18 17.71
C MET A 56 18.09 -6.74 16.53
N ALA A 57 19.04 -5.96 15.97
CA ALA A 57 19.83 -6.37 14.81
C ALA A 57 21.11 -7.12 15.19
N VAL A 58 21.80 -6.68 16.26
CA VAL A 58 23.10 -7.22 16.65
C VAL A 58 22.98 -8.20 17.80
N GLU A 59 22.36 -7.81 18.92
CA GLU A 59 22.30 -8.66 20.13
C GLU A 59 21.33 -9.83 19.97
N ARG A 60 20.09 -9.54 19.50
CA ARG A 60 19.04 -10.57 19.32
C ARG A 60 19.03 -11.21 17.94
N GLY A 61 19.66 -10.60 16.93
CA GLY A 61 19.73 -11.11 15.56
C GLY A 61 18.38 -11.31 14.88
N LYS A 62 17.32 -10.60 15.33
CA LYS A 62 15.92 -10.80 14.86
C LYS A 62 15.51 -9.86 13.75
N PHE A 63 16.11 -8.68 13.65
CA PHE A 63 15.68 -7.63 12.73
C PHE A 63 15.66 -8.07 11.26
N TRP A 64 16.77 -8.55 10.75
CA TRP A 64 16.87 -8.93 9.33
C TRP A 64 16.00 -10.14 8.95
N PRO A 65 15.94 -11.22 9.78
CA PRO A 65 14.98 -12.30 9.54
C PRO A 65 13.53 -11.83 9.50
N ASP A 66 13.11 -10.93 10.40
CA ASP A 66 11.75 -10.39 10.43
C ASP A 66 11.45 -9.55 9.18
N VAL A 67 12.38 -8.64 8.78
CA VAL A 67 12.22 -7.84 7.56
C VAL A 67 12.11 -8.75 6.33
N LEU A 68 12.99 -9.75 6.20
CA LEU A 68 12.99 -10.64 5.04
C LEU A 68 11.73 -11.50 4.96
N ALA A 69 11.25 -12.01 6.10
CA ALA A 69 10.01 -12.79 6.18
C ALA A 69 8.82 -11.95 5.72
N SER A 70 8.69 -10.72 6.23
CA SER A 70 7.64 -9.78 5.86
C SER A 70 7.70 -9.41 4.37
N MET A 71 8.85 -9.04 3.87
CA MET A 71 9.02 -8.66 2.46
C MET A 71 8.72 -9.82 1.50
N ARG A 72 9.10 -11.04 1.87
CA ARG A 72 8.77 -12.23 1.09
C ARG A 72 7.25 -12.46 1.03
N SER A 73 6.57 -12.37 2.17
CA SER A 73 5.11 -12.57 2.22
C SER A 73 4.36 -11.50 1.44
N VAL A 74 4.76 -10.22 1.58
CA VAL A 74 4.20 -9.09 0.81
C VAL A 74 4.44 -9.27 -0.68
N GLY A 75 5.70 -9.55 -1.07
CA GLY A 75 6.06 -9.68 -2.48
C GLY A 75 5.28 -10.78 -3.19
N ILE A 76 5.25 -11.98 -2.60
CA ILE A 76 4.51 -13.11 -3.17
C ILE A 76 3.00 -12.85 -3.19
N GLY A 77 2.43 -12.40 -2.06
CA GLY A 77 1.00 -12.14 -1.95
C GLY A 77 0.53 -11.05 -2.92
N PHE A 78 1.29 -9.97 -3.04
CA PHE A 78 1.02 -8.89 -3.98
C PHE A 78 1.11 -9.35 -5.45
N VAL A 79 2.17 -10.07 -5.81
CA VAL A 79 2.35 -10.58 -7.19
C VAL A 79 1.21 -11.52 -7.58
N LEU A 80 0.80 -12.42 -6.70
CA LEU A 80 -0.35 -13.29 -6.94
C LEU A 80 -1.64 -12.50 -7.08
N GLY A 81 -1.88 -11.54 -6.17
CA GLY A 81 -3.06 -10.65 -6.24
C GLY A 81 -3.11 -9.85 -7.54
N PHE A 82 -1.96 -9.38 -8.03
CA PHE A 82 -1.85 -8.68 -9.31
C PHE A 82 -2.10 -9.60 -10.51
N LEU A 83 -1.46 -10.77 -10.53
CA LEU A 83 -1.59 -11.75 -11.62
C LEU A 83 -3.02 -12.26 -11.81
N PHE A 84 -3.78 -12.39 -10.74
CA PHE A 84 -5.19 -12.77 -10.82
C PHE A 84 -6.12 -11.55 -10.97
N GLY A 85 -5.82 -10.44 -10.30
CA GLY A 85 -6.69 -9.27 -10.27
C GLY A 85 -6.81 -8.54 -11.59
N VAL A 86 -5.71 -8.36 -12.31
CA VAL A 86 -5.73 -7.67 -13.62
C VAL A 86 -6.53 -8.45 -14.67
N PRO A 87 -6.29 -9.75 -14.91
CA PRO A 87 -7.11 -10.51 -15.87
C PRO A 87 -8.58 -10.55 -15.50
N VAL A 88 -8.90 -10.76 -14.23
CA VAL A 88 -10.32 -10.78 -13.77
C VAL A 88 -10.99 -9.43 -14.02
N ALA A 89 -10.30 -8.31 -13.78
CA ALA A 89 -10.83 -6.98 -14.06
C ALA A 89 -11.17 -6.79 -15.54
N PHE A 90 -10.29 -7.21 -16.46
CA PHE A 90 -10.56 -7.16 -17.89
C PHE A 90 -11.69 -8.10 -18.31
N LEU A 91 -11.75 -9.32 -17.77
CA LEU A 91 -12.84 -10.27 -18.03
C LEU A 91 -14.20 -9.70 -17.60
N MET A 92 -14.28 -9.09 -16.43
CA MET A 92 -15.49 -8.43 -15.93
C MET A 92 -15.90 -7.25 -16.81
N ALA A 93 -14.95 -6.48 -17.31
CA ALA A 93 -15.24 -5.35 -18.18
C ALA A 93 -15.69 -5.79 -19.58
N TRP A 94 -15.16 -6.90 -20.09
CA TRP A 94 -15.46 -7.40 -21.42
C TRP A 94 -16.74 -8.24 -21.48
N TYR A 95 -16.96 -9.09 -20.46
CA TYR A 95 -18.08 -10.04 -20.44
C TYR A 95 -19.11 -9.66 -19.37
N ARG A 96 -20.27 -9.16 -19.78
CA ARG A 96 -21.37 -8.80 -18.85
C ARG A 96 -21.77 -9.93 -17.89
N PRO A 97 -21.90 -11.22 -18.31
CA PRO A 97 -22.22 -12.29 -17.37
C PRO A 97 -21.18 -12.46 -16.26
N VAL A 98 -19.88 -12.38 -16.61
CA VAL A 98 -18.77 -12.47 -15.63
C VAL A 98 -18.87 -11.32 -14.63
N ARG A 99 -19.16 -10.12 -15.11
CA ARG A 99 -19.37 -8.94 -14.27
C ARG A 99 -20.51 -9.15 -13.28
N PHE A 100 -21.70 -9.52 -13.76
CA PHE A 100 -22.88 -9.69 -12.90
C PHE A 100 -22.71 -10.78 -11.84
N ILE A 101 -21.90 -11.81 -12.11
CA ILE A 101 -21.60 -12.87 -11.15
C ILE A 101 -20.55 -12.41 -10.12
N LEU A 102 -19.44 -11.80 -10.56
CA LEU A 102 -18.30 -11.52 -9.69
C LEU A 102 -18.42 -10.19 -8.93
N GLU A 103 -19.02 -9.15 -9.53
CA GLU A 103 -19.06 -7.81 -8.93
C GLU A 103 -19.72 -7.78 -7.54
N PRO A 104 -20.88 -8.44 -7.29
CA PRO A 104 -21.48 -8.45 -5.96
C PRO A 104 -20.57 -9.10 -4.91
N TRP A 105 -19.92 -10.21 -5.25
CA TRP A 105 -19.00 -10.91 -4.34
C TRP A 105 -17.73 -10.11 -4.04
N ILE A 106 -17.15 -9.51 -5.07
CA ILE A 106 -15.97 -8.63 -4.91
C ILE A 106 -16.33 -7.44 -4.03
N GLN A 107 -17.49 -6.79 -4.26
CA GLN A 107 -17.95 -5.68 -3.43
C GLN A 107 -18.24 -6.10 -1.99
N PHE A 108 -18.82 -7.27 -1.79
CA PHE A 108 -19.09 -7.80 -0.46
C PHE A 108 -17.80 -8.07 0.30
N VAL A 109 -16.88 -8.86 -0.27
CA VAL A 109 -15.66 -9.30 0.41
C VAL A 109 -14.71 -8.14 0.68
N ARG A 110 -14.59 -7.16 -0.25
CA ARG A 110 -13.70 -6.00 -0.06
C ARG A 110 -14.11 -5.08 1.09
N ASN A 111 -15.38 -5.11 1.50
CA ASN A 111 -15.87 -4.34 2.65
C ASN A 111 -15.55 -5.02 3.99
N ILE A 112 -15.10 -6.29 3.95
CA ILE A 112 -14.66 -7.00 5.16
C ILE A 112 -13.21 -6.61 5.44
N PRO A 113 -12.90 -6.02 6.62
CA PRO A 113 -11.51 -5.73 6.97
C PRO A 113 -10.64 -6.99 6.93
N PRO A 114 -9.44 -6.95 6.34
CA PRO A 114 -8.55 -8.12 6.27
C PRO A 114 -8.32 -8.80 7.61
N LEU A 115 -8.20 -8.02 8.68
CA LEU A 115 -8.01 -8.55 10.05
C LEU A 115 -9.12 -9.53 10.47
N ALA A 116 -10.35 -9.34 9.98
CA ALA A 116 -11.49 -10.17 10.38
C ALA A 116 -11.43 -11.58 9.79
N TYR A 117 -10.87 -11.77 8.58
CA TYR A 117 -10.76 -13.09 7.96
C TYR A 117 -9.40 -13.77 8.13
N VAL A 118 -8.39 -13.09 8.72
CA VAL A 118 -7.09 -13.71 9.02
C VAL A 118 -7.24 -15.03 9.81
N PRO A 119 -8.01 -15.09 10.92
CA PRO A 119 -8.17 -16.34 11.67
C PRO A 119 -8.74 -17.48 10.83
N LEU A 120 -9.69 -17.18 9.95
CA LEU A 120 -10.28 -18.19 9.05
C LEU A 120 -9.24 -18.73 8.07
N VAL A 121 -8.40 -17.85 7.49
CA VAL A 121 -7.33 -18.26 6.57
C VAL A 121 -6.26 -19.06 7.32
N VAL A 122 -5.93 -18.69 8.57
CA VAL A 122 -4.98 -19.45 9.39
C VAL A 122 -5.50 -20.86 9.69
N LEU A 123 -6.80 -21.01 9.98
CA LEU A 123 -7.42 -22.32 10.16
C LEU A 123 -7.35 -23.19 8.89
N ALA A 124 -7.53 -22.58 7.71
CA ALA A 124 -7.53 -23.30 6.43
C ALA A 124 -6.13 -23.59 5.88
N ALA A 125 -5.19 -22.63 5.97
CA ALA A 125 -3.86 -22.70 5.38
C ALA A 125 -2.75 -23.07 6.37
N GLY A 126 -3.07 -23.12 7.66
CA GLY A 126 -2.11 -23.32 8.76
C GLY A 126 -1.42 -22.02 9.19
N VAL A 127 -0.74 -22.09 10.34
CA VAL A 127 0.07 -20.99 10.88
C VAL A 127 1.30 -20.78 10.03
N GLY A 128 1.68 -19.54 9.75
CA GLY A 128 2.94 -19.15 9.08
C GLY A 128 2.76 -18.44 7.74
N ALA A 129 3.83 -18.39 6.96
CA ALA A 129 3.92 -17.59 5.73
C ALA A 129 2.82 -17.87 4.69
N LYS A 130 2.33 -19.12 4.60
CA LYS A 130 1.26 -19.48 3.65
C LYS A 130 -0.03 -18.70 3.92
N ALA A 131 -0.48 -18.66 5.19
CA ALA A 131 -1.67 -17.91 5.56
C ALA A 131 -1.51 -16.41 5.28
N GLN A 132 -0.36 -15.83 5.60
CA GLN A 132 -0.04 -14.44 5.32
C GLN A 132 -0.13 -14.12 3.82
N ILE A 133 0.51 -14.94 2.98
CA ILE A 133 0.50 -14.79 1.52
C ILE A 133 -0.95 -14.83 0.99
N VAL A 134 -1.77 -15.76 1.47
CA VAL A 134 -3.17 -15.89 1.04
C VAL A 134 -3.98 -14.66 1.43
N VAL A 135 -3.86 -14.18 2.68
CA VAL A 135 -4.56 -12.97 3.15
C VAL A 135 -4.17 -11.74 2.33
N ILE A 136 -2.87 -11.56 2.10
CA ILE A 136 -2.36 -10.44 1.30
C ILE A 136 -2.83 -10.57 -0.15
N CYS A 137 -2.79 -11.78 -0.72
CA CYS A 137 -3.27 -12.04 -2.07
C CYS A 137 -4.76 -11.69 -2.23
N ILE A 138 -5.62 -12.09 -1.30
CA ILE A 138 -7.05 -11.75 -1.32
C ILE A 138 -7.24 -10.23 -1.29
N ALA A 139 -6.62 -9.54 -0.33
CA ALA A 139 -6.79 -8.10 -0.17
C ALA A 139 -6.30 -7.29 -1.38
N THR A 140 -5.14 -7.68 -1.93
CA THR A 140 -4.56 -7.03 -3.11
C THR A 140 -5.34 -7.37 -4.38
N PHE A 141 -5.77 -8.63 -4.56
CA PHE A 141 -6.63 -9.06 -5.66
C PHE A 141 -7.89 -8.21 -5.75
N LEU A 142 -8.62 -8.07 -4.64
CA LEU A 142 -9.87 -7.28 -4.60
C LEU A 142 -9.61 -5.81 -4.97
N THR A 143 -8.58 -5.20 -4.41
CA THR A 143 -8.22 -3.80 -4.66
C THR A 143 -7.82 -3.57 -6.12
N ILE A 144 -6.96 -4.43 -6.65
CA ILE A 144 -6.45 -4.34 -8.02
C ILE A 144 -7.59 -4.58 -9.02
N THR A 145 -8.40 -5.61 -8.79
CA THR A 145 -9.54 -5.94 -9.68
C THR A 145 -10.48 -4.76 -9.81
N VAL A 146 -10.90 -4.15 -8.71
CA VAL A 146 -11.84 -3.03 -8.75
C VAL A 146 -11.21 -1.80 -9.41
N THR A 147 -9.96 -1.48 -9.09
CA THR A 147 -9.29 -0.29 -9.63
C THR A 147 -9.06 -0.41 -11.14
N VAL A 148 -8.59 -1.57 -11.61
CA VAL A 148 -8.38 -1.81 -13.05
C VAL A 148 -9.72 -1.88 -13.77
N PHE A 149 -10.74 -2.57 -13.22
CA PHE A 149 -12.08 -2.61 -13.78
C PHE A 149 -12.65 -1.21 -13.99
N GLN A 150 -12.55 -0.32 -12.98
CA GLN A 150 -12.94 1.08 -13.11
C GLN A 150 -12.17 1.78 -14.24
N GLY A 151 -10.89 1.49 -14.39
CA GLY A 151 -10.09 2.02 -15.49
C GLY A 151 -10.59 1.60 -16.86
N VAL A 152 -10.95 0.33 -17.02
CA VAL A 152 -11.45 -0.20 -18.31
C VAL A 152 -12.80 0.40 -18.70
N ILE A 153 -13.74 0.49 -17.75
CA ILE A 153 -15.08 1.04 -18.05
C ILE A 153 -15.08 2.55 -18.28
N ASN A 154 -14.04 3.25 -17.83
CA ASN A 154 -13.87 4.69 -18.04
C ASN A 154 -13.04 5.04 -19.29
N VAL A 155 -12.68 4.08 -20.13
CA VAL A 155 -12.05 4.36 -21.43
C VAL A 155 -13.04 5.13 -22.30
N ASP A 156 -12.56 6.22 -22.93
CA ASP A 156 -13.38 7.11 -23.75
C ASP A 156 -14.05 6.33 -24.89
N GLU A 157 -15.38 6.35 -24.92
CA GLU A 157 -16.17 5.72 -25.97
C GLU A 157 -15.84 6.26 -27.38
N THR A 158 -15.39 7.50 -27.48
CA THR A 158 -14.99 8.11 -28.75
C THR A 158 -13.80 7.36 -29.35
N LEU A 159 -12.82 6.97 -28.52
CA LEU A 159 -11.67 6.16 -28.95
C LEU A 159 -12.12 4.78 -29.43
N ILE A 160 -13.06 4.16 -28.72
CA ILE A 160 -13.61 2.83 -29.08
C ILE A 160 -14.34 2.91 -30.41
N LYS A 161 -15.22 3.91 -30.58
CA LYS A 161 -15.99 4.15 -31.81
C LYS A 161 -15.09 4.45 -33.00
N ALA A 162 -14.10 5.32 -32.82
CA ALA A 162 -13.12 5.66 -33.87
C ALA A 162 -12.33 4.42 -34.32
N ALA A 163 -11.85 3.61 -33.40
CA ALA A 163 -11.15 2.36 -33.73
C ALA A 163 -12.05 1.38 -34.53
N ARG A 164 -13.33 1.27 -34.18
CA ARG A 164 -14.30 0.44 -34.89
C ARG A 164 -14.54 0.93 -36.31
N VAL A 165 -14.71 2.24 -36.51
CA VAL A 165 -14.87 2.86 -37.85
C VAL A 165 -13.63 2.59 -38.73
N LEU A 166 -12.44 2.56 -38.14
CA LEU A 166 -11.18 2.20 -38.81
C LEU A 166 -10.98 0.68 -39.04
N GLY A 167 -12.01 -0.14 -38.74
CA GLY A 167 -11.99 -1.58 -39.00
C GLY A 167 -11.31 -2.42 -37.92
N ALA A 168 -11.10 -1.88 -36.71
CA ALA A 168 -10.49 -2.65 -35.62
C ALA A 168 -11.41 -3.80 -35.18
N ASN A 169 -10.85 -5.02 -35.21
CA ASN A 169 -11.48 -6.19 -34.59
C ASN A 169 -11.30 -6.16 -33.07
N ASP A 170 -11.92 -7.09 -32.35
CA ASP A 170 -11.91 -7.12 -30.88
C ASP A 170 -10.48 -7.24 -30.30
N THR A 171 -9.62 -8.02 -30.92
CA THR A 171 -8.23 -8.18 -30.48
C THR A 171 -7.43 -6.88 -30.65
N VAL A 172 -7.56 -6.24 -31.81
CA VAL A 172 -6.90 -4.96 -32.09
C VAL A 172 -7.42 -3.87 -31.14
N LEU A 173 -8.75 -3.81 -30.94
CA LEU A 173 -9.38 -2.88 -30.00
C LEU A 173 -8.83 -3.08 -28.58
N PHE A 174 -8.77 -4.33 -28.12
CA PHE A 174 -8.25 -4.63 -26.78
C PHE A 174 -6.78 -4.25 -26.65
N VAL A 175 -5.90 -4.74 -27.53
CA VAL A 175 -4.43 -4.59 -27.38
C VAL A 175 -3.97 -3.17 -27.70
N LYS A 176 -4.54 -2.51 -28.72
CA LYS A 176 -4.05 -1.20 -29.19
C LYS A 176 -4.80 0.00 -28.61
N VAL A 177 -5.99 -0.19 -28.04
CA VAL A 177 -6.80 0.93 -27.53
C VAL A 177 -7.09 0.76 -26.04
N ILE A 178 -7.80 -0.30 -25.65
CA ILE A 178 -8.27 -0.44 -24.26
C ILE A 178 -7.11 -0.66 -23.29
N PHE A 179 -6.23 -1.62 -23.56
CA PHE A 179 -5.11 -1.91 -22.66
C PHE A 179 -4.17 -0.72 -22.45
N PRO A 180 -3.70 0.00 -23.50
CA PRO A 180 -2.91 1.21 -23.33
C PRO A 180 -3.67 2.33 -22.59
N ALA A 181 -4.95 2.54 -22.91
CA ALA A 181 -5.77 3.55 -22.23
C ALA A 181 -6.01 3.23 -20.76
N THR A 182 -5.99 1.95 -20.37
CA THR A 182 -6.15 1.49 -18.97
C THR A 182 -4.82 1.51 -18.19
N THR A 183 -3.67 1.60 -18.85
CA THR A 183 -2.34 1.56 -18.18
C THR A 183 -2.21 2.50 -16.98
N PRO A 184 -2.68 3.75 -16.99
CA PRO A 184 -2.62 4.64 -15.83
C PRO A 184 -3.38 4.11 -14.62
N PHE A 185 -4.51 3.44 -14.86
CA PHE A 185 -5.30 2.81 -13.79
C PHE A 185 -4.62 1.55 -13.26
N ILE A 186 -3.92 0.78 -14.12
CA ILE A 186 -3.10 -0.36 -13.67
C ILE A 186 -1.98 0.13 -12.75
N ILE A 187 -1.31 1.23 -13.07
CA ILE A 187 -0.27 1.83 -12.22
C ILE A 187 -0.87 2.31 -10.89
N THR A 188 -2.03 2.95 -10.94
CA THR A 188 -2.76 3.33 -9.72
C THR A 188 -3.15 2.11 -8.88
N ALA A 189 -3.60 1.03 -9.52
CA ALA A 189 -3.93 -0.23 -8.86
C ALA A 189 -2.70 -0.88 -8.19
N VAL A 190 -1.53 -0.83 -8.83
CA VAL A 190 -0.25 -1.29 -8.25
C VAL A 190 0.07 -0.47 -7.00
N ARG A 191 -0.06 0.84 -7.05
CA ARG A 191 0.20 1.73 -5.90
C ARG A 191 -0.73 1.41 -4.72
N LEU A 192 -2.04 1.37 -4.97
CA LEU A 192 -3.04 1.04 -3.95
C LEU A 192 -2.84 -0.38 -3.43
N GLY A 193 -2.57 -1.34 -4.31
CA GLY A 193 -2.32 -2.73 -3.96
C GLY A 193 -1.12 -2.91 -3.03
N ILE A 194 0.00 -2.20 -3.26
CA ILE A 194 1.17 -2.25 -2.36
C ILE A 194 0.84 -1.65 -0.99
N SER A 195 0.12 -0.54 -0.93
CA SER A 195 -0.32 0.06 0.34
C SER A 195 -1.22 -0.91 1.13
N VAL A 196 -2.17 -1.55 0.44
CA VAL A 196 -3.05 -2.56 1.04
C VAL A 196 -2.25 -3.80 1.46
N ALA A 197 -1.27 -4.25 0.67
CA ALA A 197 -0.41 -5.38 1.01
C ALA A 197 0.35 -5.14 2.31
N LEU A 198 0.95 -3.95 2.50
CA LEU A 198 1.71 -3.60 3.70
C LEU A 198 0.81 -3.49 4.94
N THR A 199 -0.36 -2.87 4.84
CA THR A 199 -1.30 -2.78 5.97
C THR A 199 -1.87 -4.14 6.35
N THR A 200 -2.21 -4.96 5.35
CA THR A 200 -2.72 -6.31 5.53
C THR A 200 -1.67 -7.26 6.11
N LEU A 201 -0.38 -7.08 5.73
CA LEU A 201 0.74 -7.85 6.29
C LEU A 201 0.76 -7.78 7.81
N ILE A 202 0.72 -6.56 8.38
CA ILE A 202 0.80 -6.38 9.84
C ILE A 202 -0.35 -7.11 10.54
N ALA A 203 -1.56 -7.04 9.98
CA ALA A 203 -2.73 -7.76 10.50
C ALA A 203 -2.53 -9.29 10.44
N ALA A 204 -2.07 -9.81 9.31
CA ALA A 204 -1.84 -11.24 9.10
C ALA A 204 -0.72 -11.79 10.00
N GLU A 205 0.39 -11.06 10.12
CA GLU A 205 1.51 -11.45 10.97
C GLU A 205 1.18 -11.41 12.47
N SER A 206 0.36 -10.46 12.88
CA SER A 206 -0.06 -10.34 14.29
C SER A 206 -0.90 -11.52 14.78
N THR A 207 -1.49 -12.32 13.88
CA THR A 207 -2.42 -13.39 14.25
C THR A 207 -1.82 -14.79 14.14
N GLY A 208 -0.83 -15.01 13.23
CA GLY A 208 -0.37 -16.37 12.98
C GLY A 208 1.01 -16.42 12.31
N ALA A 209 1.97 -15.58 12.70
CA ALA A 209 3.33 -15.60 12.20
C ALA A 209 4.33 -16.21 13.17
N VAL A 210 5.39 -16.82 12.63
CA VAL A 210 6.56 -17.28 13.38
C VAL A 210 7.68 -16.23 13.37
N ALA A 211 7.75 -15.43 12.29
CA ALA A 211 8.66 -14.32 12.12
C ALA A 211 7.98 -13.24 11.29
N GLY A 212 8.41 -12.00 11.43
CA GLY A 212 7.90 -10.86 10.68
C GLY A 212 7.75 -9.61 11.53
N LEU A 213 7.64 -8.46 10.87
CA LEU A 213 7.56 -7.14 11.50
C LEU A 213 6.31 -7.01 12.39
N GLY A 214 5.15 -7.43 11.89
CA GLY A 214 3.89 -7.35 12.63
C GLY A 214 3.83 -8.31 13.82
N MET A 215 4.36 -9.52 13.65
CA MET A 215 4.50 -10.48 14.74
C MET A 215 5.42 -9.93 15.84
N ARG A 216 6.56 -9.32 15.43
CA ARG A 216 7.51 -8.74 16.38
C ARG A 216 6.90 -7.58 17.14
N ILE A 217 6.23 -6.66 16.46
CA ILE A 217 5.49 -5.55 17.09
C ILE A 217 4.53 -6.07 18.15
N LYS A 218 3.75 -7.11 17.82
CA LYS A 218 2.81 -7.70 18.78
C LYS A 218 3.52 -8.37 19.95
N ALA A 219 4.57 -9.15 19.72
CA ALA A 219 5.32 -9.83 20.78
C ALA A 219 5.95 -8.80 21.74
N LEU A 220 6.58 -7.74 21.22
CA LEU A 220 7.18 -6.67 22.02
C LEU A 220 6.12 -5.89 22.82
N SER A 221 4.94 -5.67 22.25
CA SER A 221 3.84 -5.00 22.98
C SER A 221 3.33 -5.81 24.16
N GLN A 222 3.38 -7.14 24.08
CA GLN A 222 2.94 -8.02 25.17
C GLN A 222 3.89 -8.05 26.36
N VAL A 223 5.17 -7.75 26.13
CA VAL A 223 6.21 -7.69 27.18
C VAL A 223 6.61 -6.25 27.53
N PHE A 224 5.89 -5.25 26.99
CA PHE A 224 6.11 -3.83 27.26
C PHE A 224 7.50 -3.32 26.86
N GLU A 225 8.17 -3.97 25.90
CA GLU A 225 9.40 -3.47 25.28
C GLU A 225 9.06 -2.38 24.25
N ASN A 226 8.66 -1.21 24.75
CA ASN A 226 8.03 -0.16 23.95
C ASN A 226 9.03 0.56 23.03
N ALA A 227 10.30 0.65 23.37
CA ALA A 227 11.34 1.26 22.52
C ALA A 227 11.58 0.41 21.26
N GLU A 228 11.71 -0.91 21.43
CA GLU A 228 11.89 -1.87 20.34
C GLU A 228 10.61 -1.96 19.49
N MET A 229 9.44 -1.98 20.13
CA MET A 229 8.16 -1.95 19.41
C MET A 229 8.05 -0.70 18.52
N MET A 230 8.34 0.47 19.07
CA MET A 230 8.28 1.73 18.34
C MET A 230 9.29 1.78 17.19
N PHE A 231 10.49 1.23 17.40
CA PHE A 231 11.48 1.07 16.34
C PHE A 231 10.90 0.26 15.15
N TYR A 232 10.27 -0.90 15.40
CA TYR A 232 9.65 -1.70 14.34
C TYR A 232 8.50 -0.97 13.64
N ILE A 233 7.69 -0.19 14.35
CA ILE A 233 6.62 0.65 13.75
C ILE A 233 7.23 1.68 12.79
N ILE A 234 8.31 2.35 13.20
CA ILE A 234 9.03 3.30 12.34
C ILE A 234 9.60 2.59 11.11
N VAL A 235 10.19 1.40 11.28
CA VAL A 235 10.72 0.59 10.16
C VAL A 235 9.62 0.28 9.14
N VAL A 236 8.43 -0.13 9.58
CA VAL A 236 7.29 -0.36 8.68
C VAL A 236 6.92 0.91 7.91
N GLY A 237 6.87 2.06 8.58
CA GLY A 237 6.62 3.35 7.93
C GLY A 237 7.70 3.71 6.89
N VAL A 238 8.97 3.48 7.20
CA VAL A 238 10.10 3.70 6.27
C VAL A 238 10.01 2.77 5.06
N ILE A 239 9.69 1.49 5.27
CA ILE A 239 9.49 0.53 4.17
C ILE A 239 8.34 1.00 3.26
N GLY A 240 7.22 1.46 3.83
CA GLY A 240 6.09 2.00 3.07
C GLY A 240 6.48 3.22 2.23
N MET A 241 7.20 4.17 2.81
CA MET A 241 7.71 5.35 2.08
C MET A 241 8.70 4.98 0.97
N LEU A 242 9.58 4.02 1.20
CA LEU A 242 10.51 3.54 0.18
C LEU A 242 9.78 2.85 -0.97
N ALA A 243 8.81 2.01 -0.66
CA ALA A 243 7.96 1.36 -1.66
C ALA A 243 7.23 2.40 -2.53
N GLU A 244 6.63 3.42 -1.90
CA GLU A 244 5.96 4.51 -2.63
C GLU A 244 6.94 5.31 -3.52
N LYS A 245 8.15 5.59 -3.03
CA LYS A 245 9.17 6.31 -3.81
C LYS A 245 9.63 5.51 -5.02
N ILE A 246 9.83 4.20 -4.85
CA ILE A 246 10.18 3.27 -5.94
C ILE A 246 9.07 3.25 -6.99
N LEU A 247 7.80 3.13 -6.55
CA LEU A 247 6.65 3.13 -7.44
C LEU A 247 6.54 4.43 -8.25
N LYS A 248 6.67 5.59 -7.60
CA LYS A 248 6.66 6.89 -8.28
C LYS A 248 7.77 7.02 -9.33
N PHE A 249 8.92 6.39 -9.08
CA PHE A 249 10.01 6.36 -10.06
C PHE A 249 9.62 5.56 -11.31
N PHE A 250 9.04 4.37 -11.15
CA PHE A 250 8.57 3.55 -12.29
C PHE A 250 7.39 4.20 -13.01
N GLU A 251 6.43 4.77 -12.28
CA GLU A 251 5.29 5.48 -12.83
C GLU A 251 5.73 6.59 -13.80
N ARG A 252 6.67 7.44 -13.37
CA ARG A 252 7.19 8.52 -14.23
C ARG A 252 7.81 8.03 -15.55
N ARG A 253 8.33 6.81 -15.57
CA ARG A 253 8.89 6.21 -16.80
C ARG A 253 7.82 5.56 -17.67
N LEU A 254 6.79 4.98 -17.05
CA LEU A 254 5.74 4.22 -17.73
C LEU A 254 4.60 5.10 -18.23
N THR A 255 4.45 6.34 -17.72
CA THR A 255 3.36 7.27 -18.10
C THR A 255 3.89 8.58 -18.66
N SER A 256 5.08 8.57 -19.28
CA SER A 256 5.70 9.77 -19.83
C SER A 256 4.89 10.46 -20.95
N TRP A 257 3.93 9.74 -21.55
CA TRP A 257 3.03 10.25 -22.59
C TRP A 257 1.79 10.98 -22.06
N GLN A 258 1.51 10.91 -20.74
CA GLN A 258 0.41 11.65 -20.14
C GLN A 258 0.81 13.10 -19.89
N GLU A 259 -0.02 14.04 -20.34
CA GLU A 259 0.12 15.44 -19.96
C GLU A 259 0.07 15.57 -18.43
N LYS A 260 1.10 16.17 -17.86
CA LYS A 260 1.10 16.51 -16.44
C LYS A 260 0.02 17.57 -16.22
N ARG A 261 -1.14 17.18 -15.71
CA ARG A 261 -2.05 18.16 -15.12
C ARG A 261 -1.34 18.75 -13.89
N GLU A 262 -0.77 19.93 -14.06
CA GLU A 262 -0.35 20.76 -12.93
C GLU A 262 -1.62 21.21 -12.21
N ILE A 263 -1.83 20.67 -11.00
CA ILE A 263 -2.80 21.15 -10.02
C ILE A 263 -2.07 22.07 -9.05
#